data_99fa0199facf8cc79c989523ad712f0d
#
_entry.id   99fa0199facf8cc79c989523ad712f0d
#
_cell.length_a   1.000
_cell.length_b   1.000
_cell.length_c   1.000
_cell.angle_alpha   90.00
_cell.angle_beta   90.00
_cell.angle_gamma   90.00
#
_symmetry.space_group_name_H-M   'P 1'
#
loop_
_entity.id
_entity.type
_entity.pdbx_description
1 polymer ?
#
loop_
_entity_poly.entity_id
_entity_poly.type
_entity_poly.pdbx_seq_one_letter_code
_entity_poly.pdbx_strand_id
1 'polypeptide(L)'
;MTKIIRFTTNLFDISKEDENPINPIYGQSLLLWLNDKIHNSYDFTTPDYEDWGWYSDITWEGRTYIIGASCLEEEHNNYEWVLQIIKQRSLFEKIFNKEKMTENDKCFLYFKKIIETELSFKNIEFE
;
A
#
# COMPACT_ATOMS: atom_id res chain seq x y z
N MET A 1 4.76 -12.92 -3.93
CA MET A 1 3.34 -12.98 -3.55
C MET A 1 2.96 -11.73 -2.79
N THR A 2 1.72 -11.35 -2.90
CA THR A 2 1.23 -10.05 -2.49
C THR A 2 -0.01 -10.22 -1.62
N LYS A 3 -0.14 -9.44 -0.57
CA LYS A 3 -1.39 -9.25 0.16
C LYS A 3 -2.00 -7.92 -0.25
N ILE A 4 -3.30 -7.90 -0.41
CA ILE A 4 -4.05 -6.75 -0.90
C ILE A 4 -5.11 -6.36 0.13
N ILE A 5 -5.22 -5.06 0.38
CA ILE A 5 -6.27 -4.47 1.20
C ILE A 5 -7.04 -3.50 0.31
N ARG A 6 -8.36 -3.69 0.21
CA ARG A 6 -9.26 -2.81 -0.55
C ARG A 6 -10.19 -2.10 0.42
N PHE A 7 -10.46 -0.85 0.15
CA PHE A 7 -11.41 -0.08 0.97
C PHE A 7 -11.91 1.12 0.19
N THR A 8 -13.01 1.69 0.64
CA THR A 8 -13.55 2.92 0.07
C THR A 8 -13.41 4.06 1.08
N THR A 9 -13.08 5.23 0.58
CA THR A 9 -13.01 6.45 1.40
C THR A 9 -13.03 7.68 0.50
N ASN A 10 -13.46 8.79 1.05
CA ASN A 10 -13.31 10.11 0.44
C ASN A 10 -12.36 11.00 1.25
N LEU A 11 -11.54 10.40 2.11
CA LEU A 11 -10.59 11.14 2.95
C LEU A 11 -9.54 11.88 2.14
N PHE A 12 -9.11 11.32 1.00
CA PHE A 12 -8.00 11.85 0.24
C PHE A 12 -8.48 12.79 -0.87
N ASP A 13 -7.76 13.91 -1.03
CA ASP A 13 -7.99 14.86 -2.11
C ASP A 13 -7.07 14.52 -3.28
N ILE A 14 -7.58 13.79 -4.26
CA ILE A 14 -6.80 13.35 -5.42
C ILE A 14 -6.35 14.51 -6.31
N SER A 15 -7.02 15.67 -6.24
CA SER A 15 -6.62 16.85 -7.00
C SER A 15 -5.28 17.42 -6.55
N LYS A 16 -4.81 17.04 -5.37
CA LYS A 16 -3.52 17.46 -4.82
C LYS A 16 -2.39 16.48 -5.12
N GLU A 17 -2.69 15.35 -5.74
CA GLU A 17 -1.65 14.39 -6.11
C GLU A 17 -0.82 14.92 -7.28
N ASP A 18 0.46 14.54 -7.29
CA ASP A 18 1.31 14.77 -8.44
C ASP A 18 0.81 13.94 -9.62
N GLU A 19 1.06 14.43 -10.84
CA GLU A 19 0.72 13.67 -12.03
C GLU A 19 1.62 12.44 -12.15
N ASN A 20 0.99 11.28 -12.41
CA ASN A 20 1.72 10.08 -12.76
C ASN A 20 1.98 10.11 -14.27
N PRO A 21 3.25 10.31 -14.71
CA PRO A 21 3.53 10.52 -16.13
C PRO A 21 3.46 9.25 -16.98
N ILE A 22 3.44 8.08 -16.35
CA ILE A 22 3.35 6.81 -17.07
C ILE A 22 1.89 6.47 -17.37
N ASN A 23 1.03 6.62 -16.36
CA ASN A 23 -0.40 6.30 -16.46
C ASN A 23 -1.15 7.11 -15.40
N PRO A 24 -2.23 7.81 -15.75
CA PRO A 24 -2.90 8.71 -14.81
C PRO A 24 -3.71 7.97 -13.74
N ILE A 25 -3.03 7.22 -12.90
CA ILE A 25 -3.62 6.47 -11.79
C ILE A 25 -3.21 7.13 -10.48
N TYR A 26 -4.18 7.37 -9.60
CA TYR A 26 -3.95 7.93 -8.28
C TYR A 26 -3.47 6.86 -7.30
N GLY A 27 -2.86 7.27 -6.22
CA GLY A 27 -2.33 6.39 -5.18
C GLY A 27 -1.39 7.10 -4.22
N GLN A 28 -0.79 8.20 -4.67
CA GLN A 28 0.19 8.96 -3.89
C GLN A 28 -0.36 9.40 -2.54
N SER A 29 -1.59 9.88 -2.48
CA SER A 29 -2.21 10.41 -1.25
C SER A 29 -2.24 9.36 -0.13
N LEU A 30 -2.57 8.13 -0.48
CA LEU A 30 -2.62 7.03 0.50
C LEU A 30 -1.24 6.77 1.08
N LEU A 31 -0.21 6.75 0.23
CA LEU A 31 1.17 6.51 0.69
C LEU A 31 1.68 7.65 1.57
N LEU A 32 1.36 8.89 1.25
CA LEU A 32 1.72 10.04 2.08
C LEU A 32 1.02 9.98 3.44
N TRP A 33 -0.26 9.60 3.46
CA TRP A 33 -1.01 9.42 4.69
C TRP A 33 -0.40 8.29 5.55
N LEU A 34 -0.04 7.17 4.92
CA LEU A 34 0.63 6.06 5.62
C LEU A 34 1.97 6.49 6.20
N ASN A 35 2.75 7.28 5.45
CA ASN A 35 4.03 7.78 5.93
C ASN A 35 3.87 8.57 7.23
N ASP A 36 2.83 9.40 7.33
CA ASP A 36 2.55 10.14 8.56
C ASP A 36 2.19 9.20 9.72
N LYS A 37 1.50 8.10 9.44
CA LYS A 37 1.10 7.12 10.48
C LYS A 37 2.27 6.28 10.99
N ILE A 38 3.24 6.00 10.14
CA ILE A 38 4.39 5.14 10.49
C ILE A 38 5.66 5.96 10.76
N HIS A 39 5.55 7.28 10.73
CA HIS A 39 6.66 8.22 10.90
C HIS A 39 7.53 7.87 12.12
N ASN A 40 8.85 7.86 11.94
CA ASN A 40 9.88 7.52 12.94
C ASN A 40 9.88 6.07 13.43
N SER A 41 8.95 5.22 12.99
CA SER A 41 8.92 3.81 13.38
C SER A 41 9.70 2.93 12.41
N TYR A 42 9.61 3.23 11.11
CA TYR A 42 10.25 2.48 10.02
C TYR A 42 10.69 3.41 8.92
N ASP A 43 11.72 2.99 8.17
CA ASP A 43 12.14 3.69 6.96
C ASP A 43 11.09 3.48 5.87
N PHE A 44 10.47 4.55 5.42
CA PHE A 44 9.44 4.54 4.38
C PHE A 44 9.81 5.58 3.34
N THR A 45 10.05 5.14 2.11
CA THR A 45 10.56 6.05 1.07
C THR A 45 9.47 6.98 0.55
N THR A 46 9.89 8.09 -0.05
CA THR A 46 8.98 9.00 -0.76
C THR A 46 8.27 8.24 -1.89
N PRO A 47 6.94 8.41 -2.05
CA PRO A 47 6.23 7.72 -3.12
C PRO A 47 6.79 8.02 -4.51
N ASP A 48 6.91 6.97 -5.31
CA ASP A 48 7.31 7.06 -6.71
C ASP A 48 6.21 6.43 -7.57
N TYR A 49 6.25 6.66 -8.88
CA TYR A 49 5.17 6.26 -9.76
C TYR A 49 5.53 5.02 -10.59
N GLU A 50 4.49 4.28 -10.95
CA GLU A 50 4.53 3.11 -11.83
C GLU A 50 3.32 3.14 -12.77
N ASP A 51 3.29 2.25 -13.75
CA ASP A 51 2.16 2.19 -14.70
C ASP A 51 0.85 1.76 -14.05
N TRP A 52 0.91 1.10 -12.89
CA TRP A 52 -0.25 0.62 -12.16
C TRP A 52 -0.63 1.49 -10.95
N GLY A 53 0.13 2.55 -10.67
CA GLY A 53 -0.15 3.44 -9.54
C GLY A 53 1.12 4.03 -8.94
N TRP A 54 1.21 3.97 -7.61
CA TRP A 54 2.31 4.54 -6.84
C TRP A 54 2.86 3.51 -5.86
N TYR A 55 4.12 3.66 -5.45
CA TYR A 55 4.72 2.77 -4.46
C TYR A 55 5.72 3.50 -3.58
N SER A 56 5.94 2.94 -2.39
CA SER A 56 7.03 3.27 -1.48
C SER A 56 7.66 1.99 -1.01
N ASP A 57 8.93 2.04 -0.64
CA ASP A 57 9.61 0.91 0.00
C ASP A 57 9.59 1.11 1.50
N ILE A 58 9.41 0.02 2.24
CA ILE A 58 9.58 0.01 3.68
C ILE A 58 10.62 -1.05 4.06
N THR A 59 11.50 -0.70 5.00
CA THR A 59 12.42 -1.66 5.60
C THR A 59 11.81 -2.16 6.90
N TRP A 60 11.50 -3.43 6.92
CA TRP A 60 10.85 -4.10 8.04
C TRP A 60 11.73 -5.26 8.54
N GLU A 61 12.29 -5.12 9.73
CA GLU A 61 13.16 -6.13 10.33
C GLU A 61 14.26 -6.62 9.36
N GLY A 62 14.91 -5.66 8.68
CA GLY A 62 15.99 -5.95 7.74
C GLY A 62 15.57 -6.41 6.36
N ARG A 63 14.28 -6.50 6.09
CA ARG A 63 13.74 -6.92 4.78
C ARG A 63 12.98 -5.78 4.13
N THR A 64 13.15 -5.61 2.83
CA THR A 64 12.39 -4.62 2.07
C THR A 64 11.05 -5.19 1.63
N TYR A 65 9.99 -4.40 1.84
CA TYR A 65 8.68 -4.64 1.25
C TYR A 65 8.37 -3.46 0.33
N ILE A 66 7.67 -3.75 -0.76
CA ILE A 66 7.10 -2.69 -1.62
C ILE A 66 5.66 -2.49 -1.20
N ILE A 67 5.31 -1.25 -0.92
CA ILE A 67 3.95 -0.88 -0.55
C ILE A 67 3.36 -0.11 -1.73
N GLY A 68 2.44 -0.75 -2.43
CA GLY A 68 1.81 -0.19 -3.62
C GLY A 68 0.44 0.37 -3.30
N ALA A 69 0.09 1.45 -3.98
CA ALA A 69 -1.21 2.10 -3.82
C ALA A 69 -1.77 2.48 -5.18
N SER A 70 -3.05 2.21 -5.38
CA SER A 70 -3.79 2.66 -6.55
C SER A 70 -5.21 3.02 -6.14
N CYS A 71 -5.85 3.85 -6.95
CA CYS A 71 -7.21 4.30 -6.70
C CYS A 71 -8.02 4.15 -7.97
N LEU A 72 -9.17 3.50 -7.84
CA LEU A 72 -10.14 3.37 -8.92
C LEU A 72 -11.33 4.24 -8.59
N GLU A 73 -11.68 5.15 -9.51
CA GLU A 73 -12.89 5.95 -9.38
C GLU A 73 -14.11 5.09 -9.68
N GLU A 74 -15.02 5.02 -8.71
CA GLU A 74 -16.31 4.39 -8.89
C GLU A 74 -17.39 5.46 -9.06
N GLU A 75 -18.66 5.03 -9.19
CA GLU A 75 -19.79 5.94 -9.39
C GLU A 75 -19.94 6.94 -8.25
N HIS A 76 -20.36 8.18 -8.58
CA HIS A 76 -20.75 9.22 -7.62
C HIS A 76 -19.65 9.69 -6.66
N ASN A 77 -18.41 9.85 -7.16
CA ASN A 77 -17.26 10.33 -6.38
C ASN A 77 -16.85 9.36 -5.25
N ASN A 78 -17.26 8.12 -5.33
CA ASN A 78 -16.71 7.07 -4.50
C ASN A 78 -15.40 6.58 -5.11
N TYR A 79 -14.40 6.40 -4.26
CA TYR A 79 -13.10 5.92 -4.70
C TYR A 79 -12.78 4.63 -3.96
N GLU A 80 -12.44 3.59 -4.71
CA GLU A 80 -11.88 2.37 -4.15
C GLU A 80 -10.36 2.48 -4.16
N TRP A 81 -9.77 2.33 -2.99
CA TRP A 81 -8.33 2.34 -2.81
C TRP A 81 -7.83 0.92 -2.63
N VAL A 82 -6.71 0.64 -3.28
CA VAL A 82 -6.06 -0.67 -3.24
C VAL A 82 -4.66 -0.49 -2.68
N LEU A 83 -4.39 -1.14 -1.56
CA LEU A 83 -3.08 -1.17 -0.94
C LEU A 83 -2.49 -2.56 -1.13
N GLN A 84 -1.30 -2.63 -1.71
CA GLN A 84 -0.59 -3.87 -1.94
C GLN A 84 0.63 -3.95 -1.03
N ILE A 85 0.78 -5.05 -0.32
CA ILE A 85 1.95 -5.29 0.52
C ILE A 85 2.73 -6.44 -0.13
N ILE A 86 3.87 -6.13 -0.72
CA ILE A 86 4.67 -7.05 -1.53
C ILE A 86 5.96 -7.36 -0.81
N LYS A 87 6.08 -8.60 -0.32
CA LYS A 87 7.28 -9.06 0.38
C LYS A 87 8.38 -9.37 -0.63
N GLN A 88 9.53 -8.74 -0.47
CA GLN A 88 10.69 -9.01 -1.30
C GLN A 88 11.46 -10.21 -0.75
N ARG A 89 11.74 -11.18 -1.62
CA ARG A 89 12.47 -12.39 -1.25
C ARG A 89 13.70 -12.53 -2.12
N SER A 90 14.79 -13.07 -1.53
CA SER A 90 15.98 -13.43 -2.28
C SER A 90 15.68 -14.59 -3.24
N LEU A 91 16.54 -14.78 -4.24
CA LEU A 91 16.43 -15.92 -5.15
C LEU A 91 16.47 -17.25 -4.39
N PHE A 92 17.35 -17.36 -3.39
CA PHE A 92 17.46 -18.54 -2.54
C PHE A 92 16.14 -18.83 -1.82
N GLU A 93 15.52 -17.80 -1.22
CA GLU A 93 14.23 -17.94 -0.53
C GLU A 93 13.13 -18.39 -1.48
N LYS A 94 13.11 -17.86 -2.69
CA LYS A 94 12.12 -18.26 -3.71
C LYS A 94 12.31 -19.72 -4.15
N ILE A 95 13.56 -20.13 -4.41
CA ILE A 95 13.88 -21.50 -4.84
C ILE A 95 13.51 -22.51 -3.76
N PHE A 96 13.85 -22.21 -2.49
CA PHE A 96 13.59 -23.11 -1.37
C PHE A 96 12.24 -22.88 -0.70
N ASN A 97 11.40 -22.05 -1.31
CA ASN A 97 10.04 -21.81 -0.87
C ASN A 97 9.95 -21.27 0.58
N LYS A 98 10.92 -20.44 0.95
CA LYS A 98 11.02 -19.84 2.27
C LYS A 98 10.51 -18.41 2.27
N GLU A 99 10.11 -17.93 3.45
CA GLU A 99 9.67 -16.55 3.67
C GLU A 99 8.54 -16.12 2.74
N LYS A 100 7.58 -17.01 2.50
CA LYS A 100 6.39 -16.69 1.71
C LYS A 100 5.56 -15.61 2.36
N MET A 101 4.93 -14.78 1.53
CA MET A 101 3.91 -13.85 2.02
C MET A 101 2.69 -14.64 2.46
N THR A 102 2.27 -14.44 3.71
CA THR A 102 1.10 -15.10 4.29
C THR A 102 0.21 -14.08 4.98
N GLU A 103 -0.99 -14.51 5.34
CA GLU A 103 -1.93 -13.68 6.11
C GLU A 103 -1.43 -13.36 7.52
N ASN A 104 -0.42 -14.08 8.02
CA ASN A 104 0.18 -13.87 9.33
C ASN A 104 1.48 -13.07 9.25
N ASP A 105 1.86 -12.59 8.07
CA ASP A 105 3.04 -11.75 7.89
C ASP A 105 2.93 -10.50 8.76
N LYS A 106 3.96 -10.22 9.56
CA LYS A 106 3.91 -9.13 10.54
C LYS A 106 3.82 -7.75 9.90
N CYS A 107 4.49 -7.53 8.77
CA CYS A 107 4.40 -6.27 8.04
C CYS A 107 2.98 -6.07 7.52
N PHE A 108 2.39 -7.09 6.91
CA PHE A 108 1.00 -7.06 6.47
C PHE A 108 0.06 -6.74 7.63
N LEU A 109 0.21 -7.43 8.77
CA LEU A 109 -0.65 -7.20 9.93
C LEU A 109 -0.51 -5.78 10.50
N TYR A 110 0.68 -5.20 10.40
CA TYR A 110 0.91 -3.82 10.80
C TYR A 110 0.08 -2.85 9.95
N PHE A 111 0.14 -2.98 8.63
CA PHE A 111 -0.67 -2.14 7.73
C PHE A 111 -2.16 -2.43 7.87
N LYS A 112 -2.54 -3.69 8.02
CA LYS A 112 -3.93 -4.08 8.26
C LYS A 112 -4.51 -3.35 9.46
N LYS A 113 -3.77 -3.30 10.56
CA LYS A 113 -4.21 -2.60 11.77
C LYS A 113 -4.37 -1.10 11.55
N ILE A 114 -3.44 -0.47 10.84
CA ILE A 114 -3.52 0.96 10.53
C ILE A 114 -4.80 1.24 9.73
N ILE A 115 -5.08 0.44 8.71
CA ILE A 115 -6.27 0.61 7.86
C ILE A 115 -7.55 0.38 8.67
N GLU A 116 -7.60 -0.68 9.47
CA GLU A 116 -8.79 -1.01 10.27
C GLU A 116 -9.09 0.02 11.36
N THR A 117 -8.07 0.73 11.82
CA THR A 117 -8.22 1.73 12.88
C THR A 117 -8.81 3.05 12.36
N GLU A 118 -8.69 3.33 11.06
CA GLU A 118 -9.21 4.57 10.48
C GLU A 118 -10.72 4.46 10.22
N LEU A 119 -11.50 5.23 10.98
CA LEU A 119 -12.97 5.15 10.94
C LEU A 119 -13.57 5.62 9.62
N SER A 120 -12.86 6.46 8.85
CA SER A 120 -13.34 6.94 7.55
C SER A 120 -13.17 5.92 6.42
N PHE A 121 -12.46 4.81 6.66
CA PHE A 121 -12.30 3.74 5.68
C PHE A 121 -13.44 2.74 5.82
N LYS A 122 -14.14 2.49 4.72
CA LYS A 122 -15.33 1.64 4.68
C LYS A 122 -15.12 0.47 3.73
N ASN A 123 -15.95 -0.56 3.89
CA ASN A 123 -15.97 -1.74 3.00
C ASN A 123 -14.58 -2.37 2.87
N ILE A 124 -13.89 -2.53 3.99
CA ILE A 124 -12.53 -3.07 4.01
C ILE A 124 -12.55 -4.56 3.67
N GLU A 125 -11.78 -4.95 2.65
CA GLU A 125 -11.63 -6.34 2.21
C GLU A 125 -10.16 -6.70 2.13
N PHE A 126 -9.85 -7.97 2.42
CA PHE A 126 -8.49 -8.49 2.41
C PHE A 126 -8.37 -9.64 1.41
N GLU A 127 -7.31 -9.62 0.61
CA GLU A 127 -7.00 -10.68 -0.36
C GLU A 127 -5.59 -11.22 -0.23
#